data_a074f3eae0e54e45a33fba5c876f36cb
#
_entry.id   a074f3eae0e54e45a33fba5c876f36cb
#
_cell.length_a   1.000
_cell.length_b   1.000
_cell.length_c   1.000
_cell.angle_alpha   90.00
_cell.angle_beta   90.00
_cell.angle_gamma   90.00
#
_symmetry.space_group_name_H-M   'P 1'
#
loop_
_entity.id
_entity.type
_entity.pdbx_description
1 polymer ?
#
loop_
_entity_poly.entity_id
_entity_poly.type
_entity_poly.pdbx_seq_one_letter_code
_entity_poly.pdbx_strand_id
1 'polypeptide(L)'
;MSTTLGAPPRARNTLALAGLFAAVFLAMLDAQVVATALPRMVGELGGATSFAWVTTSYLLAGSVSAPVYGKLGDLFGRKRVVLVAIALFVLGSLACALAPTMPLLIAARVLQGIGSGGLFVAVAAIIGELFPGREGARYFAWFSICFAGSSLAGPVVGGVLTDLAGWRSIFGLNVPIGLVAFGLVARFLRLERRRTAAPFDFAGIVVLSGAIVGLTLATPLSAPIGAVLLVAFLLIERRAAEPVVPLRLFRSRMFSLSVLASAAAGFVFLGSVNYLALFLQTAGGAGPSEAGLLLLPMTLAVAASSMVAGRIIARTGAYRWAPILSMTFGLAAALAMSTMDETTPLPLVVTYLVVFGAAAGLNMQVLSMAAQQNVARTDLGAVSATVGFLRSLGTTAGLTVFGAVFTNAFTDDSSAGYSSALGGVFLVMLPALAVGLAASLFLPRVSLRRNH
;
A
#
# COMPACT_ATOMS: atom_id res chain seq x y z
N MET A 1 3.14 -44.00 24.57
CA MET A 1 3.78 -43.91 23.24
C MET A 1 2.71 -43.58 22.21
N SER A 2 2.39 -42.32 21.96
CA SER A 2 1.52 -41.89 20.88
C SER A 2 2.35 -41.16 19.86
N THR A 3 2.69 -41.86 18.78
CA THR A 3 3.35 -41.31 17.60
C THR A 3 2.39 -40.35 16.89
N THR A 4 2.56 -39.06 17.17
CA THR A 4 1.96 -38.02 16.34
C THR A 4 2.55 -38.12 14.94
N LEU A 5 1.76 -38.64 14.00
CA LEU A 5 2.07 -38.64 12.56
C LEU A 5 2.35 -37.19 12.11
N GLY A 6 3.61 -36.79 12.14
CA GLY A 6 4.06 -35.51 11.61
C GLY A 6 3.95 -35.55 10.09
N ALA A 7 3.25 -34.56 9.51
CA ALA A 7 3.20 -34.37 8.07
C ALA A 7 4.63 -34.37 7.46
N PRO A 8 4.84 -34.96 6.26
CA PRO A 8 6.15 -34.98 5.62
C PRO A 8 6.73 -33.56 5.45
N PRO A 9 8.05 -33.37 5.44
CA PRO A 9 8.67 -32.03 5.47
C PRO A 9 8.16 -31.06 4.38
N ARG A 10 7.86 -31.56 3.19
CA ARG A 10 7.29 -30.76 2.08
C ARG A 10 5.87 -30.29 2.39
N ALA A 11 4.97 -31.18 2.84
CA ALA A 11 3.59 -30.82 3.17
C ALA A 11 3.51 -29.84 4.34
N ARG A 12 4.39 -29.97 5.32
CA ARG A 12 4.49 -29.04 6.46
C ARG A 12 4.86 -27.61 6.04
N ASN A 13 5.86 -27.47 5.17
CA ASN A 13 6.25 -26.17 4.64
C ASN A 13 5.15 -25.55 3.77
N THR A 14 4.41 -26.35 2.99
CA THR A 14 3.29 -25.87 2.21
C THR A 14 2.17 -25.30 3.08
N LEU A 15 1.82 -25.96 4.20
CA LEU A 15 0.79 -25.45 5.11
C LEU A 15 1.25 -24.17 5.84
N ALA A 16 2.51 -24.08 6.23
CA ALA A 16 3.07 -22.86 6.80
C ALA A 16 3.03 -21.69 5.79
N LEU A 17 3.42 -21.95 4.55
CA LEU A 17 3.35 -20.94 3.46
C LEU A 17 1.91 -20.53 3.16
N ALA A 18 0.97 -21.47 3.13
CA ALA A 18 -0.45 -21.17 2.94
C ALA A 18 -0.96 -20.19 4.02
N GLY A 19 -0.59 -20.42 5.31
CA GLY A 19 -0.91 -19.50 6.39
C GLY A 19 -0.27 -18.12 6.23
N LEU A 20 1.01 -18.07 5.84
CA LEU A 20 1.73 -16.81 5.61
C LEU A 20 1.10 -16.01 4.45
N PHE A 21 0.82 -16.65 3.32
CA PHE A 21 0.21 -15.98 2.18
C PHE A 21 -1.25 -15.61 2.42
N ALA A 22 -2.00 -16.41 3.18
CA ALA A 22 -3.34 -16.04 3.62
C ALA A 22 -3.35 -14.76 4.45
N ALA A 23 -2.41 -14.63 5.40
CA ALA A 23 -2.28 -13.42 6.21
C ALA A 23 -1.90 -12.18 5.37
N VAL A 24 -0.97 -12.32 4.41
CA VAL A 24 -0.60 -11.25 3.49
C VAL A 24 -1.76 -10.88 2.57
N PHE A 25 -2.44 -11.87 2.01
CA PHE A 25 -3.61 -11.66 1.16
C PHE A 25 -4.71 -10.90 1.91
N LEU A 26 -5.00 -11.27 3.16
CA LEU A 26 -5.98 -10.55 4.00
C LEU A 26 -5.59 -9.10 4.21
N ALA A 27 -4.31 -8.81 4.52
CA ALA A 27 -3.87 -7.44 4.73
C ALA A 27 -3.97 -6.60 3.44
N MET A 28 -3.70 -7.21 2.27
CA MET A 28 -3.86 -6.57 0.96
C MET A 28 -5.35 -6.39 0.61
N LEU A 29 -6.18 -7.40 0.87
CA LEU A 29 -7.62 -7.37 0.62
C LEU A 29 -8.29 -6.30 1.48
N ASP A 30 -7.97 -6.25 2.78
CA ASP A 30 -8.50 -5.28 3.73
C ASP A 30 -8.29 -3.83 3.26
N ALA A 31 -7.10 -3.52 2.74
CA ALA A 31 -6.81 -2.19 2.20
C ALA A 31 -7.71 -1.81 1.01
N GLN A 32 -8.18 -2.78 0.23
CA GLN A 32 -8.99 -2.55 -0.96
C GLN A 32 -10.50 -2.57 -0.67
N VAL A 33 -10.94 -3.45 0.22
CA VAL A 33 -12.35 -3.64 0.60
C VAL A 33 -12.91 -2.40 1.31
N VAL A 34 -12.09 -1.74 2.13
CA VAL A 34 -12.49 -0.55 2.89
C VAL A 34 -12.93 0.60 1.98
N ALA A 35 -12.30 0.76 0.82
CA ALA A 35 -12.59 1.86 -0.10
C ALA A 35 -14.09 1.90 -0.51
N THR A 36 -14.71 0.75 -0.78
CA THR A 36 -16.12 0.66 -1.19
C THR A 36 -17.10 0.74 -0.01
N ALA A 37 -16.67 0.36 1.18
CA ALA A 37 -17.49 0.41 2.40
C ALA A 37 -17.45 1.78 3.12
N LEU A 38 -16.44 2.58 2.81
CA LEU A 38 -16.12 3.82 3.53
C LEU A 38 -17.26 4.85 3.52
N PRO A 39 -18.00 5.09 2.40
CA PRO A 39 -19.15 5.99 2.42
C PRO A 39 -20.25 5.55 3.40
N ARG A 40 -20.54 4.25 3.50
CA ARG A 40 -21.50 3.72 4.48
C ARG A 40 -21.01 3.86 5.91
N MET A 41 -19.70 3.67 6.17
CA MET A 41 -19.10 3.91 7.49
C MET A 41 -19.34 5.35 7.94
N VAL A 42 -19.08 6.31 7.03
CA VAL A 42 -19.29 7.74 7.29
C VAL A 42 -20.78 8.06 7.50
N GLY A 43 -21.67 7.48 6.71
CA GLY A 43 -23.11 7.67 6.86
C GLY A 43 -23.66 7.18 8.22
N GLU A 44 -23.14 6.05 8.73
CA GLU A 44 -23.58 5.49 10.02
C GLU A 44 -22.89 6.11 11.23
N LEU A 45 -21.58 6.34 11.17
CA LEU A 45 -20.78 6.81 12.31
C LEU A 45 -20.64 8.33 12.35
N GLY A 46 -21.08 9.03 11.30
CA GLY A 46 -20.81 10.44 11.10
C GLY A 46 -19.35 10.71 10.75
N GLY A 47 -18.99 11.98 10.67
CA GLY A 47 -17.59 12.41 10.50
C GLY A 47 -17.08 12.36 9.06
N ALA A 48 -17.82 12.94 8.11
CA ALA A 48 -17.40 13.10 6.70
C ALA A 48 -16.00 13.74 6.57
N THR A 49 -15.64 14.65 7.46
CA THR A 49 -14.29 15.26 7.55
C THR A 49 -13.20 14.27 7.96
N SER A 50 -13.54 13.14 8.59
CA SER A 50 -12.62 12.10 9.03
C SER A 50 -12.49 10.94 8.04
N PHE A 51 -13.17 11.02 6.88
CA PHE A 51 -13.20 10.00 5.84
C PHE A 51 -11.80 9.46 5.48
N ALA A 52 -10.86 10.37 5.19
CA ALA A 52 -9.49 9.99 4.82
C ALA A 52 -8.75 9.25 5.94
N TRP A 53 -9.04 9.57 7.21
CA TRP A 53 -8.31 9.02 8.34
C TRP A 53 -8.50 7.52 8.55
N VAL A 54 -9.63 6.94 8.13
CA VAL A 54 -9.86 5.49 8.23
C VAL A 54 -8.81 4.72 7.44
N THR A 55 -8.44 5.18 6.24
CA THR A 55 -7.40 4.54 5.42
C THR A 55 -6.01 5.05 5.78
N THR A 56 -5.86 6.37 5.99
CA THR A 56 -4.55 6.98 6.30
C THR A 56 -3.95 6.40 7.59
N SER A 57 -4.73 6.25 8.65
CA SER A 57 -4.24 5.72 9.93
C SER A 57 -3.72 4.29 9.82
N TYR A 58 -4.37 3.45 9.04
CA TYR A 58 -3.93 2.07 8.76
C TYR A 58 -2.60 2.05 7.98
N LEU A 59 -2.51 2.80 6.88
CA LEU A 59 -1.31 2.85 6.04
C LEU A 59 -0.14 3.50 6.78
N LEU A 60 -0.40 4.56 7.52
CA LEU A 60 0.58 5.25 8.35
C LEU A 60 1.18 4.30 9.40
N ALA A 61 0.31 3.65 10.18
CA ALA A 61 0.73 2.71 11.21
C ALA A 61 1.51 1.52 10.62
N GLY A 62 1.09 1.01 9.46
CA GLY A 62 1.79 -0.04 8.72
C GLY A 62 3.18 0.39 8.26
N SER A 63 3.29 1.58 7.67
CA SER A 63 4.56 2.12 7.18
C SER A 63 5.57 2.38 8.30
N VAL A 64 5.10 2.92 9.43
CA VAL A 64 5.91 3.18 10.62
C VAL A 64 6.37 1.90 11.29
N SER A 65 5.51 0.89 11.38
CA SER A 65 5.82 -0.36 12.07
C SER A 65 6.70 -1.32 11.25
N ALA A 66 6.67 -1.24 9.92
CA ALA A 66 7.37 -2.18 9.05
C ALA A 66 8.88 -2.30 9.33
N PRO A 67 9.68 -1.22 9.47
CA PRO A 67 11.10 -1.32 9.81
C PRO A 67 11.33 -1.94 11.19
N VAL A 68 10.46 -1.64 12.15
CA VAL A 68 10.52 -2.20 13.51
C VAL A 68 10.38 -3.71 13.47
N TYR A 69 9.43 -4.25 12.72
CA TYR A 69 9.20 -5.69 12.57
C TYR A 69 10.37 -6.42 11.92
N GLY A 70 11.05 -5.81 10.96
CA GLY A 70 12.25 -6.39 10.36
C GLY A 70 13.28 -6.69 11.43
N LYS A 71 13.57 -5.72 12.29
CA LYS A 71 14.56 -5.87 13.36
C LYS A 71 14.09 -6.75 14.52
N LEU A 72 12.83 -6.62 14.93
CA LEU A 72 12.27 -7.53 15.94
C LEU A 72 12.37 -9.01 15.48
N GLY A 73 12.22 -9.24 14.17
CA GLY A 73 12.39 -10.57 13.56
C GLY A 73 13.81 -11.14 13.77
N ASP A 74 14.82 -10.30 13.59
CA ASP A 74 16.22 -10.69 13.77
C ASP A 74 16.59 -10.91 15.25
N LEU A 75 16.00 -10.11 16.19
CA LEU A 75 16.26 -10.19 17.62
C LEU A 75 15.49 -11.33 18.32
N PHE A 76 14.17 -11.40 18.08
CA PHE A 76 13.27 -12.30 18.82
C PHE A 76 12.88 -13.56 18.03
N GLY A 77 13.28 -13.61 16.74
CA GLY A 77 12.99 -14.69 15.80
C GLY A 77 11.72 -14.43 14.98
N ARG A 78 11.84 -14.62 13.68
CA ARG A 78 10.83 -14.26 12.66
C ARG A 78 9.48 -14.93 12.87
N LYS A 79 9.46 -16.20 13.37
CA LYS A 79 8.20 -16.89 13.68
C LYS A 79 7.39 -16.18 14.76
N ARG A 80 8.01 -15.76 15.86
CA ARG A 80 7.29 -15.06 16.94
C ARG A 80 6.74 -13.74 16.47
N VAL A 81 7.54 -13.02 15.71
CA VAL A 81 7.22 -11.70 15.21
C VAL A 81 6.06 -11.73 14.21
N VAL A 82 6.04 -12.70 13.29
CA VAL A 82 4.90 -12.84 12.35
C VAL A 82 3.61 -13.27 13.08
N LEU A 83 3.70 -14.11 14.11
CA LEU A 83 2.53 -14.48 14.92
C LEU A 83 1.96 -13.27 15.67
N VAL A 84 2.81 -12.41 16.24
CA VAL A 84 2.37 -11.16 16.87
C VAL A 84 1.74 -10.23 15.83
N ALA A 85 2.30 -10.13 14.63
CA ALA A 85 1.74 -9.33 13.55
C ALA A 85 0.35 -9.82 13.13
N ILE A 86 0.15 -11.14 12.95
CA ILE A 86 -1.16 -11.73 12.65
C ILE A 86 -2.14 -11.46 13.79
N ALA A 87 -1.72 -11.66 15.05
CA ALA A 87 -2.58 -11.44 16.21
C ALA A 87 -3.04 -9.98 16.31
N LEU A 88 -2.13 -9.00 16.14
CA LEU A 88 -2.46 -7.59 16.13
C LEU A 88 -3.40 -7.20 14.98
N PHE A 89 -3.17 -7.78 13.79
CA PHE A 89 -4.06 -7.57 12.65
C PHE A 89 -5.48 -8.09 12.92
N VAL A 90 -5.61 -9.31 13.48
CA VAL A 90 -6.90 -9.92 13.81
C VAL A 90 -7.60 -9.15 14.93
N LEU A 91 -6.89 -8.79 16.00
CA LEU A 91 -7.44 -7.99 17.09
C LEU A 91 -7.89 -6.60 16.62
N GLY A 92 -7.08 -5.94 15.77
CA GLY A 92 -7.44 -4.68 15.14
C GLY A 92 -8.68 -4.82 14.25
N SER A 93 -8.79 -5.90 13.48
CA SER A 93 -9.96 -6.19 12.64
C SER A 93 -11.21 -6.39 13.51
N LEU A 94 -11.11 -7.15 14.59
CA LEU A 94 -12.22 -7.33 15.54
C LEU A 94 -12.64 -5.99 16.18
N ALA A 95 -11.68 -5.17 16.59
CA ALA A 95 -11.94 -3.84 17.12
C ALA A 95 -12.62 -2.92 16.09
N CYS A 96 -12.22 -2.99 14.80
CA CYS A 96 -12.88 -2.26 13.71
C CYS A 96 -14.34 -2.71 13.54
N ALA A 97 -14.59 -4.03 13.55
CA ALA A 97 -15.94 -4.58 13.40
C ALA A 97 -16.89 -4.15 14.56
N LEU A 98 -16.34 -3.95 15.74
CA LEU A 98 -17.08 -3.57 16.95
C LEU A 98 -17.09 -2.06 17.21
N ALA A 99 -16.46 -1.24 16.37
CA ALA A 99 -16.33 0.20 16.60
C ALA A 99 -17.71 0.92 16.57
N PRO A 100 -18.13 1.57 17.66
CA PRO A 100 -19.38 2.31 17.73
C PRO A 100 -19.27 3.77 17.26
N THR A 101 -18.05 4.31 17.11
CA THR A 101 -17.81 5.70 16.73
C THR A 101 -16.63 5.79 15.75
N MET A 102 -16.61 6.85 14.94
CA MET A 102 -15.53 7.11 13.98
C MET A 102 -14.13 7.21 14.65
N PRO A 103 -13.92 7.91 15.77
CA PRO A 103 -12.60 7.94 16.43
C PRO A 103 -12.13 6.55 16.92
N LEU A 104 -13.03 5.70 17.40
CA LEU A 104 -12.68 4.34 17.81
C LEU A 104 -12.37 3.45 16.61
N LEU A 105 -13.07 3.63 15.47
CA LEU A 105 -12.73 2.96 14.22
C LEU A 105 -11.31 3.35 13.77
N ILE A 106 -10.98 4.64 13.77
CA ILE A 106 -9.65 5.13 13.40
C ILE A 106 -8.58 4.55 14.34
N ALA A 107 -8.81 4.54 15.65
CA ALA A 107 -7.87 3.94 16.61
C ALA A 107 -7.69 2.43 16.37
N ALA A 108 -8.76 1.71 16.07
CA ALA A 108 -8.72 0.29 15.73
C ALA A 108 -7.95 0.06 14.42
N ARG A 109 -8.09 0.96 13.43
CA ARG A 109 -7.31 0.93 12.17
C ARG A 109 -5.81 1.14 12.41
N VAL A 110 -5.41 1.97 13.38
CA VAL A 110 -4.00 2.07 13.79
C VAL A 110 -3.49 0.72 14.30
N LEU A 111 -4.23 0.06 15.20
CA LEU A 111 -3.84 -1.25 15.74
C LEU A 111 -3.72 -2.30 14.62
N GLN A 112 -4.69 -2.34 13.71
CA GLN A 112 -4.71 -3.24 12.56
C GLN A 112 -3.55 -2.94 11.60
N GLY A 113 -3.25 -1.66 11.36
CA GLY A 113 -2.13 -1.21 10.53
C GLY A 113 -0.77 -1.62 11.09
N ILE A 114 -0.57 -1.52 12.41
CA ILE A 114 0.63 -2.03 13.07
C ILE A 114 0.81 -3.52 12.76
N GLY A 115 -0.23 -4.33 12.85
CA GLY A 115 -0.19 -5.75 12.47
C GLY A 115 0.16 -5.94 11.00
N SER A 116 -0.51 -5.23 10.11
CA SER A 116 -0.32 -5.30 8.65
C SER A 116 1.12 -5.00 8.21
N GLY A 117 1.74 -3.93 8.75
CA GLY A 117 3.12 -3.57 8.42
C GLY A 117 4.11 -4.69 8.75
N GLY A 118 3.87 -5.43 9.85
CA GLY A 118 4.66 -6.58 10.23
C GLY A 118 4.51 -7.78 9.30
N LEU A 119 3.32 -7.99 8.73
CA LEU A 119 3.04 -9.16 7.87
C LEU A 119 3.91 -9.16 6.62
N PHE A 120 3.97 -8.04 5.89
CA PHE A 120 4.77 -7.95 4.66
C PHE A 120 6.25 -8.22 4.91
N VAL A 121 6.83 -7.54 5.90
CA VAL A 121 8.25 -7.63 6.21
C VAL A 121 8.62 -9.01 6.74
N ALA A 122 7.84 -9.52 7.71
CA ALA A 122 8.12 -10.82 8.32
C ALA A 122 7.97 -11.97 7.33
N VAL A 123 6.93 -11.96 6.47
CA VAL A 123 6.72 -13.01 5.47
C VAL A 123 7.81 -12.99 4.42
N ALA A 124 8.19 -11.79 3.91
CA ALA A 124 9.30 -11.66 2.97
C ALA A 124 10.62 -12.20 3.55
N ALA A 125 10.91 -11.86 4.82
CA ALA A 125 12.09 -12.34 5.51
C ALA A 125 12.08 -13.87 5.74
N ILE A 126 10.92 -14.44 6.07
CA ILE A 126 10.75 -15.90 6.24
C ILE A 126 10.96 -16.63 4.92
N ILE A 127 10.41 -16.10 3.80
CA ILE A 127 10.62 -16.69 2.48
C ILE A 127 12.09 -16.67 2.10
N GLY A 128 12.79 -15.54 2.33
CA GLY A 128 14.23 -15.43 2.06
C GLY A 128 15.09 -16.40 2.88
N GLU A 129 14.65 -16.73 4.11
CA GLU A 129 15.35 -17.68 4.98
C GLU A 129 15.07 -19.14 4.58
N LEU A 130 13.81 -19.48 4.28
CA LEU A 130 13.41 -20.85 3.92
C LEU A 130 13.86 -21.25 2.51
N PHE A 131 13.93 -20.29 1.60
CA PHE A 131 14.17 -20.53 0.17
C PHE A 131 15.22 -19.55 -0.39
N PRO A 132 16.51 -19.75 -0.10
CA PRO A 132 17.56 -18.87 -0.60
C PRO A 132 17.71 -18.97 -2.14
N GLY A 133 18.08 -17.86 -2.78
CA GLY A 133 18.40 -17.81 -4.19
C GLY A 133 17.19 -17.93 -5.14
N ARG A 134 17.31 -18.71 -6.21
CA ARG A 134 16.29 -18.81 -7.28
C ARG A 134 14.95 -19.39 -6.81
N GLU A 135 14.99 -20.27 -5.82
CA GLU A 135 13.77 -20.87 -5.29
C GLU A 135 12.91 -19.84 -4.57
N GLY A 136 13.52 -18.93 -3.80
CA GLY A 136 12.84 -17.81 -3.16
C GLY A 136 12.10 -16.89 -4.16
N ALA A 137 12.70 -16.63 -5.32
CA ALA A 137 12.07 -15.81 -6.37
C ALA A 137 10.68 -16.34 -6.80
N ARG A 138 10.51 -17.66 -6.85
CA ARG A 138 9.22 -18.29 -7.15
C ARG A 138 8.16 -17.97 -6.08
N TYR A 139 8.54 -17.97 -4.82
CA TYR A 139 7.62 -17.65 -3.72
C TYR A 139 7.35 -16.16 -3.62
N PHE A 140 8.33 -15.29 -3.95
CA PHE A 140 8.07 -13.86 -4.08
C PHE A 140 7.05 -13.52 -5.17
N ALA A 141 6.92 -14.33 -6.23
CA ALA A 141 5.87 -14.15 -7.23
C ALA A 141 4.45 -14.30 -6.62
N TRP A 142 4.28 -15.06 -5.55
CA TRP A 142 3.00 -15.17 -4.85
C TRP A 142 2.52 -13.86 -4.22
N PHE A 143 3.42 -12.96 -3.81
CA PHE A 143 3.03 -11.61 -3.39
C PHE A 143 2.32 -10.86 -4.52
N SER A 144 2.83 -10.99 -5.74
CA SER A 144 2.19 -10.37 -6.90
C SER A 144 0.82 -10.98 -7.19
N ILE A 145 0.66 -12.29 -7.01
CA ILE A 145 -0.63 -12.99 -7.15
C ILE A 145 -1.60 -12.55 -6.05
N CYS A 146 -1.15 -12.46 -4.78
CA CYS A 146 -1.96 -11.95 -3.69
C CYS A 146 -2.38 -10.50 -3.94
N PHE A 147 -1.48 -9.66 -4.42
CA PHE A 147 -1.78 -8.27 -4.75
C PHE A 147 -2.80 -8.17 -5.89
N ALA A 148 -2.59 -8.88 -6.99
CA ALA A 148 -3.52 -8.87 -8.11
C ALA A 148 -4.90 -9.42 -7.73
N GLY A 149 -4.92 -10.53 -6.97
CA GLY A 149 -6.14 -11.15 -6.48
C GLY A 149 -6.92 -10.24 -5.53
N SER A 150 -6.23 -9.61 -4.58
CA SER A 150 -6.86 -8.67 -3.63
C SER A 150 -7.35 -7.40 -4.32
N SER A 151 -6.60 -6.88 -5.29
CA SER A 151 -6.99 -5.69 -6.05
C SER A 151 -8.23 -5.93 -6.91
N LEU A 152 -8.36 -7.14 -7.46
CA LEU A 152 -9.52 -7.52 -8.26
C LEU A 152 -10.73 -7.87 -7.38
N ALA A 153 -10.52 -8.69 -6.33
CA ALA A 153 -11.59 -9.13 -5.44
C ALA A 153 -12.05 -8.04 -4.47
N GLY A 154 -11.15 -7.13 -4.06
CA GLY A 154 -11.40 -6.15 -3.01
C GLY A 154 -12.66 -5.31 -3.22
N PRO A 155 -12.76 -4.56 -4.31
CA PRO A 155 -13.94 -3.71 -4.55
C PRO A 155 -15.24 -4.50 -4.60
N VAL A 156 -15.24 -5.68 -5.23
CA VAL A 156 -16.43 -6.55 -5.34
C VAL A 156 -16.81 -7.14 -3.99
N VAL A 157 -15.86 -7.76 -3.30
CA VAL A 157 -16.09 -8.35 -1.96
C VAL A 157 -16.53 -7.27 -0.97
N GLY A 158 -15.88 -6.10 -1.02
CA GLY A 158 -16.23 -4.97 -0.17
C GLY A 158 -17.62 -4.45 -0.40
N GLY A 159 -18.01 -4.27 -1.65
CA GLY A 159 -19.34 -3.84 -2.03
C GLY A 159 -20.40 -4.85 -1.60
N VAL A 160 -20.25 -6.12 -2.03
CA VAL A 160 -21.21 -7.19 -1.73
C VAL A 160 -21.38 -7.42 -0.22
N LEU A 161 -20.28 -7.51 0.53
CA LEU A 161 -20.38 -7.69 1.99
C LEU A 161 -21.03 -6.49 2.68
N THR A 162 -20.74 -5.27 2.20
CA THR A 162 -21.33 -4.04 2.74
C THR A 162 -22.84 -4.01 2.50
N ASP A 163 -23.31 -4.47 1.34
CA ASP A 163 -24.74 -4.50 1.03
C ASP A 163 -25.48 -5.62 1.78
N LEU A 164 -24.91 -6.83 1.83
CA LEU A 164 -25.59 -8.01 2.41
C LEU A 164 -25.55 -8.04 3.94
N ALA A 165 -24.46 -7.63 4.54
CA ALA A 165 -24.20 -7.81 5.99
C ALA A 165 -23.69 -6.54 6.69
N GLY A 166 -23.70 -5.41 6.00
CA GLY A 166 -23.19 -4.13 6.50
C GLY A 166 -21.64 -4.06 6.49
N TRP A 167 -21.12 -2.84 6.56
CA TRP A 167 -19.67 -2.58 6.46
C TRP A 167 -18.82 -3.27 7.54
N ARG A 168 -19.40 -3.57 8.71
CA ARG A 168 -18.70 -4.29 9.80
C ARG A 168 -18.26 -5.68 9.40
N SER A 169 -18.98 -6.32 8.48
CA SER A 169 -18.69 -7.67 7.99
C SER A 169 -17.37 -7.79 7.26
N ILE A 170 -16.90 -6.71 6.63
CA ILE A 170 -15.60 -6.70 5.93
C ILE A 170 -14.45 -6.94 6.91
N PHE A 171 -14.53 -6.34 8.10
CA PHE A 171 -13.55 -6.56 9.17
C PHE A 171 -13.78 -7.91 9.87
N GLY A 172 -15.04 -8.31 10.02
CA GLY A 172 -15.42 -9.62 10.56
C GLY A 172 -14.86 -10.80 9.77
N LEU A 173 -14.78 -10.66 8.44
CA LEU A 173 -14.18 -11.68 7.54
C LEU A 173 -12.70 -11.94 7.87
N ASN A 174 -11.96 -10.93 8.27
CA ASN A 174 -10.54 -11.05 8.60
C ASN A 174 -10.30 -11.95 9.82
N VAL A 175 -11.25 -12.02 10.74
CA VAL A 175 -11.09 -12.73 12.03
C VAL A 175 -10.94 -14.25 11.81
N PRO A 176 -11.90 -14.96 11.20
CA PRO A 176 -11.80 -16.42 11.04
C PRO A 176 -10.61 -16.80 10.14
N ILE A 177 -10.38 -16.09 9.05
CA ILE A 177 -9.28 -16.41 8.13
C ILE A 177 -7.93 -16.10 8.79
N GLY A 178 -7.82 -15.00 9.53
CA GLY A 178 -6.62 -14.64 10.27
C GLY A 178 -6.31 -15.63 11.40
N LEU A 179 -7.33 -16.15 12.12
CA LEU A 179 -7.13 -17.20 13.11
C LEU A 179 -6.67 -18.52 12.49
N VAL A 180 -7.20 -18.91 11.32
CA VAL A 180 -6.71 -20.07 10.57
C VAL A 180 -5.26 -19.85 10.14
N ALA A 181 -4.92 -18.69 9.60
CA ALA A 181 -3.56 -18.32 9.22
C ALA A 181 -2.61 -18.39 10.43
N PHE A 182 -3.01 -17.83 11.56
CA PHE A 182 -2.27 -17.91 12.83
C PHE A 182 -2.02 -19.36 13.25
N GLY A 183 -3.06 -20.20 13.26
CA GLY A 183 -2.96 -21.62 13.62
C GLY A 183 -2.02 -22.40 12.70
N LEU A 184 -2.11 -22.18 11.38
CA LEU A 184 -1.22 -22.81 10.38
C LEU A 184 0.24 -22.40 10.63
N VAL A 185 0.52 -21.10 10.81
CA VAL A 185 1.86 -20.60 11.06
C VAL A 185 2.38 -21.10 12.41
N ALA A 186 1.58 -21.05 13.47
CA ALA A 186 1.97 -21.49 14.80
C ALA A 186 2.34 -22.99 14.83
N ARG A 187 1.53 -23.82 14.14
CA ARG A 187 1.67 -25.28 14.17
C ARG A 187 2.75 -25.80 13.20
N PHE A 188 2.84 -25.22 12.01
CA PHE A 188 3.63 -25.81 10.92
C PHE A 188 4.94 -25.06 10.62
N LEU A 189 5.03 -23.75 10.89
CA LEU A 189 6.27 -23.00 10.65
C LEU A 189 7.34 -23.38 11.68
N ARG A 190 8.48 -23.90 11.20
CA ARG A 190 9.66 -24.16 12.00
C ARG A 190 10.85 -23.44 11.36
N LEU A 191 11.43 -22.51 12.10
CA LEU A 191 12.62 -21.77 11.72
C LEU A 191 13.72 -22.04 12.75
N GLU A 192 14.94 -22.15 12.28
CA GLU A 192 16.11 -22.19 13.17
C GLU A 192 16.29 -20.83 13.83
N ARG A 193 16.66 -20.85 15.11
CA ARG A 193 16.85 -19.62 15.88
C ARG A 193 18.22 -19.04 15.56
N ARG A 194 18.31 -18.21 14.52
CA ARG A 194 19.50 -17.39 14.29
C ARG A 194 19.29 -16.05 15.02
N ARG A 195 20.07 -15.84 16.09
CA ARG A 195 20.16 -14.53 16.73
C ARG A 195 21.32 -13.79 16.06
N THR A 196 21.03 -12.75 15.33
CA THR A 196 22.04 -11.86 14.77
C THR A 196 22.13 -10.64 15.69
N ALA A 197 23.29 -10.42 16.30
CA ALA A 197 23.57 -9.23 17.11
C ALA A 197 23.96 -8.07 16.18
N ALA A 198 23.03 -7.61 15.33
CA ALA A 198 23.28 -6.43 14.51
C ALA A 198 22.90 -5.16 15.30
N PRO A 199 23.68 -4.09 15.21
CA PRO A 199 23.34 -2.82 15.85
C PRO A 199 22.01 -2.30 15.30
N PHE A 200 21.19 -1.71 16.18
CA PHE A 200 19.84 -1.27 15.85
C PHE A 200 19.75 0.25 15.90
N ASP A 201 19.41 0.86 14.78
CA ASP A 201 19.08 2.28 14.74
C ASP A 201 17.67 2.56 15.26
N PHE A 202 17.48 2.34 16.56
CA PHE A 202 16.22 2.62 17.24
C PHE A 202 15.88 4.13 17.18
N ALA A 203 16.90 4.97 17.27
CA ALA A 203 16.72 6.43 17.23
C ALA A 203 16.20 6.87 15.85
N GLY A 204 16.79 6.37 14.76
CA GLY A 204 16.32 6.66 13.40
C GLY A 204 14.87 6.26 13.17
N ILE A 205 14.48 5.06 13.63
CA ILE A 205 13.08 4.59 13.49
C ILE A 205 12.11 5.46 14.28
N VAL A 206 12.39 5.76 15.55
CA VAL A 206 11.51 6.57 16.40
C VAL A 206 11.35 7.98 15.83
N VAL A 207 12.47 8.60 15.45
CA VAL A 207 12.47 9.96 14.89
C VAL A 207 11.76 10.00 13.54
N LEU A 208 12.00 9.00 12.65
CA LEU A 208 11.29 8.88 11.38
C LEU A 208 9.79 8.69 11.60
N SER A 209 9.40 7.82 12.54
CA SER A 209 7.99 7.58 12.89
C SER A 209 7.32 8.88 13.36
N GLY A 210 7.96 9.62 14.25
CA GLY A 210 7.48 10.91 14.71
C GLY A 210 7.39 11.95 13.59
N ALA A 211 8.37 11.98 12.68
CA ALA A 211 8.36 12.85 11.51
C ALA A 211 7.16 12.56 10.59
N ILE A 212 6.93 11.28 10.27
CA ILE A 212 5.81 10.87 9.43
C ILE A 212 4.47 11.22 10.07
N VAL A 213 4.29 10.90 11.36
CA VAL A 213 3.07 11.23 12.10
C VAL A 213 2.85 12.73 12.13
N GLY A 214 3.88 13.52 12.48
CA GLY A 214 3.79 14.99 12.56
C GLY A 214 3.43 15.64 11.23
N LEU A 215 4.04 15.18 10.13
CA LEU A 215 3.74 15.67 8.78
C LEU A 215 2.36 15.21 8.29
N THR A 216 1.91 14.01 8.67
CA THR A 216 0.61 13.48 8.25
C THR A 216 -0.55 14.16 8.98
N LEU A 217 -0.40 14.46 10.28
CA LEU A 217 -1.39 15.23 11.04
C LEU A 217 -1.57 16.66 10.48
N ALA A 218 -0.52 17.22 9.89
CA ALA A 218 -0.51 18.47 9.15
C ALA A 218 -1.15 19.68 9.89
N THR A 219 -1.21 19.66 11.22
CA THR A 219 -1.69 20.78 12.01
C THR A 219 -0.62 21.89 12.08
N PRO A 220 -0.98 23.16 12.42
CA PRO A 220 -0.02 24.23 12.57
C PRO A 220 1.12 23.93 13.58
N LEU A 221 0.88 23.04 14.54
CA LEU A 221 1.86 22.60 15.53
C LEU A 221 2.61 21.34 15.08
N SER A 222 1.91 20.34 14.56
CA SER A 222 2.52 19.03 14.25
C SER A 222 3.38 19.05 12.98
N ALA A 223 3.02 19.84 11.97
CA ALA A 223 3.78 19.91 10.72
C ALA A 223 5.20 20.47 10.89
N PRO A 224 5.43 21.59 11.61
CA PRO A 224 6.79 22.05 11.92
C PRO A 224 7.59 21.03 12.74
N ILE A 225 6.96 20.40 13.75
CA ILE A 225 7.60 19.35 14.55
C ILE A 225 7.99 18.18 13.65
N GLY A 226 7.10 17.72 12.77
CA GLY A 226 7.39 16.67 11.80
C GLY A 226 8.55 17.02 10.87
N ALA A 227 8.61 18.27 10.40
CA ALA A 227 9.73 18.76 9.57
C ALA A 227 11.06 18.74 10.32
N VAL A 228 11.08 19.21 11.58
CA VAL A 228 12.28 19.16 12.44
C VAL A 228 12.71 17.71 12.69
N LEU A 229 11.78 16.82 12.99
CA LEU A 229 12.07 15.41 13.17
C LEU A 229 12.59 14.75 11.88
N LEU A 230 12.11 15.15 10.70
CA LEU A 230 12.63 14.66 9.43
C LEU A 230 14.09 15.10 9.21
N VAL A 231 14.42 16.36 9.54
CA VAL A 231 15.81 16.83 9.49
C VAL A 231 16.66 16.06 10.50
N ALA A 232 16.19 15.87 11.72
CA ALA A 232 16.88 15.07 12.75
C ALA A 232 17.10 13.62 12.27
N PHE A 233 16.11 13.00 11.65
CA PHE A 233 16.24 11.68 11.04
C PHE A 233 17.36 11.65 10.00
N LEU A 234 17.41 12.62 9.07
CA LEU A 234 18.45 12.67 8.04
C LEU A 234 19.86 12.84 8.65
N LEU A 235 19.98 13.52 9.77
CA LEU A 235 21.26 13.68 10.49
C LEU A 235 21.68 12.39 11.20
N ILE A 236 20.73 11.67 11.82
CA ILE A 236 20.96 10.36 12.45
C ILE A 236 21.36 9.35 11.38
N GLU A 237 20.62 9.28 10.27
CA GLU A 237 20.81 8.35 9.17
C GLU A 237 22.21 8.49 8.52
N ARG A 238 22.74 9.69 8.47
CA ARG A 238 24.12 9.95 7.97
C ARG A 238 25.20 9.30 8.84
N ARG A 239 24.91 9.05 10.12
CA ARG A 239 25.86 8.50 11.10
C ARG A 239 25.55 7.03 11.47
N ALA A 240 24.38 6.53 11.08
CA ALA A 240 23.97 5.16 11.39
C ALA A 240 24.87 4.15 10.71
N ALA A 241 25.28 3.12 11.45
CA ALA A 241 26.08 2.01 10.93
C ALA A 241 25.26 1.13 9.96
N GLU A 242 23.97 0.93 10.26
CA GLU A 242 23.00 0.24 9.41
C GLU A 242 21.78 1.15 9.18
N PRO A 243 21.83 2.05 8.20
CA PRO A 243 20.76 3.02 7.95
C PRO A 243 19.48 2.34 7.46
N VAL A 244 18.31 2.87 7.87
CA VAL A 244 16.97 2.47 7.39
C VAL A 244 16.82 2.83 5.92
N VAL A 245 17.31 4.01 5.53
CA VAL A 245 17.31 4.53 4.16
C VAL A 245 18.74 4.87 3.75
N PRO A 246 19.47 4.00 3.06
CA PRO A 246 20.87 4.23 2.71
C PRO A 246 21.04 5.46 1.83
N LEU A 247 21.38 6.62 2.42
CA LEU A 247 21.49 7.90 1.73
C LEU A 247 22.53 7.89 0.59
N ARG A 248 23.50 6.96 0.62
CA ARG A 248 24.47 6.73 -0.47
C ARG A 248 23.82 6.38 -1.81
N LEU A 249 22.64 5.75 -1.78
CA LEU A 249 21.92 5.35 -2.99
C LEU A 249 21.41 6.57 -3.78
N PHE A 250 21.11 7.68 -3.09
CA PHE A 250 20.66 8.92 -3.72
C PHE A 250 21.73 9.65 -4.54
N ARG A 251 23.00 9.21 -4.45
CA ARG A 251 24.05 9.68 -5.38
C ARG A 251 23.83 9.17 -6.80
N SER A 252 23.10 8.07 -6.98
CA SER A 252 22.70 7.57 -8.29
C SER A 252 21.50 8.36 -8.81
N ARG A 253 21.66 9.06 -9.93
CA ARG A 253 20.57 9.78 -10.61
C ARG A 253 19.41 8.86 -10.97
N MET A 254 19.73 7.62 -11.40
CA MET A 254 18.73 6.60 -11.70
C MET A 254 17.86 6.29 -10.48
N PHE A 255 18.49 6.03 -9.35
CA PHE A 255 17.80 5.74 -8.10
C PHE A 255 16.94 6.91 -7.64
N SER A 256 17.50 8.13 -7.53
CA SER A 256 16.80 9.31 -7.06
C SER A 256 15.56 9.66 -7.88
N LEU A 257 15.69 9.63 -9.22
CA LEU A 257 14.55 9.90 -10.12
C LEU A 257 13.50 8.79 -10.07
N SER A 258 13.91 7.52 -9.95
CA SER A 258 12.97 6.39 -9.82
C SER A 258 12.20 6.48 -8.51
N VAL A 259 12.85 6.84 -7.41
CA VAL A 259 12.23 7.02 -6.10
C VAL A 259 11.25 8.19 -6.11
N LEU A 260 11.65 9.33 -6.68
CA LEU A 260 10.79 10.52 -6.80
C LEU A 260 9.53 10.22 -7.62
N ALA A 261 9.67 9.58 -8.78
CA ALA A 261 8.55 9.18 -9.61
C ALA A 261 7.67 8.12 -8.89
N SER A 262 8.28 7.20 -8.11
CA SER A 262 7.55 6.20 -7.32
C SER A 262 6.75 6.82 -6.18
N ALA A 263 7.31 7.82 -5.49
CA ALA A 263 6.61 8.57 -4.46
C ALA A 263 5.43 9.37 -5.04
N ALA A 264 5.62 10.04 -6.19
CA ALA A 264 4.55 10.73 -6.90
C ALA A 264 3.43 9.78 -7.35
N ALA A 265 3.80 8.59 -7.83
CA ALA A 265 2.83 7.55 -8.18
C ALA A 265 2.05 7.05 -6.95
N GLY A 266 2.73 6.85 -5.82
CA GLY A 266 2.09 6.50 -4.55
C GLY A 266 1.09 7.57 -4.13
N PHE A 267 1.51 8.84 -4.13
CA PHE A 267 0.66 9.99 -3.81
C PHE A 267 -0.65 9.98 -4.59
N VAL A 268 -0.60 9.72 -5.90
CA VAL A 268 -1.75 9.81 -6.79
C VAL A 268 -2.56 8.53 -6.81
N PHE A 269 -1.97 7.42 -7.27
CA PHE A 269 -2.75 6.25 -7.70
C PHE A 269 -3.32 5.43 -6.54
N LEU A 270 -2.60 5.29 -5.45
CA LEU A 270 -3.07 4.50 -4.32
C LEU A 270 -4.00 5.28 -3.39
N GLY A 271 -3.77 6.61 -3.28
CA GLY A 271 -4.60 7.48 -2.45
C GLY A 271 -5.99 7.75 -3.03
N SER A 272 -6.12 7.75 -4.37
CA SER A 272 -7.34 8.18 -5.05
C SER A 272 -8.49 7.17 -5.06
N VAL A 273 -8.22 5.86 -4.87
CA VAL A 273 -9.24 4.81 -4.98
C VAL A 273 -10.43 5.04 -4.05
N ASN A 274 -10.18 5.53 -2.83
CA ASN A 274 -11.23 5.85 -1.86
C ASN A 274 -12.16 6.96 -2.36
N TYR A 275 -11.59 8.00 -3.00
CA TYR A 275 -12.33 9.14 -3.51
C TYR A 275 -13.11 8.80 -4.79
N LEU A 276 -12.59 7.86 -5.60
CA LEU A 276 -13.32 7.31 -6.75
C LEU A 276 -14.51 6.49 -6.30
N ALA A 277 -14.34 5.64 -5.27
CA ALA A 277 -15.45 4.90 -4.67
C ALA A 277 -16.50 5.83 -4.06
N LEU A 278 -16.06 6.93 -3.41
CA LEU A 278 -16.93 7.96 -2.86
C LEU A 278 -17.73 8.64 -3.96
N PHE A 279 -17.08 9.07 -5.05
CA PHE A 279 -17.75 9.70 -6.19
C PHE A 279 -18.86 8.82 -6.76
N LEU A 280 -18.55 7.53 -7.01
CA LEU A 280 -19.53 6.59 -7.58
C LEU A 280 -20.75 6.40 -6.69
N GLN A 281 -20.58 6.43 -5.35
CA GLN A 281 -21.67 6.20 -4.40
C GLN A 281 -22.47 7.48 -4.08
N THR A 282 -21.83 8.64 -4.06
CA THR A 282 -22.50 9.91 -3.67
C THR A 282 -23.01 10.68 -4.88
N ALA A 283 -22.14 11.04 -5.80
CA ALA A 283 -22.52 11.79 -7.02
C ALA A 283 -23.11 10.88 -8.09
N GLY A 284 -22.56 9.66 -8.25
CA GLY A 284 -23.04 8.68 -9.22
C GLY A 284 -24.28 7.88 -8.77
N GLY A 285 -24.68 7.97 -7.50
CA GLY A 285 -25.88 7.30 -6.96
C GLY A 285 -25.78 5.76 -6.90
N ALA A 286 -24.59 5.18 -7.14
CA ALA A 286 -24.39 3.73 -7.13
C ALA A 286 -24.41 3.16 -5.71
N GLY A 287 -24.99 1.97 -5.53
CA GLY A 287 -24.81 1.23 -4.29
C GLY A 287 -23.35 0.72 -4.10
N PRO A 288 -22.97 0.31 -2.87
CA PRO A 288 -21.62 -0.21 -2.61
C PRO A 288 -21.18 -1.35 -3.54
N SER A 289 -22.07 -2.33 -3.81
CA SER A 289 -21.80 -3.42 -4.77
C SER A 289 -21.61 -2.93 -6.19
N GLU A 290 -22.46 -2.00 -6.63
CA GLU A 290 -22.39 -1.42 -7.97
C GLU A 290 -21.12 -0.58 -8.13
N ALA A 291 -20.77 0.23 -7.14
CA ALA A 291 -19.51 0.98 -7.13
C ALA A 291 -18.29 0.05 -7.19
N GLY A 292 -18.34 -1.09 -6.46
CA GLY A 292 -17.33 -2.13 -6.55
C GLY A 292 -17.19 -2.71 -7.96
N LEU A 293 -18.30 -3.00 -8.64
CA LEU A 293 -18.31 -3.48 -10.02
C LEU A 293 -17.81 -2.43 -10.99
N LEU A 294 -18.17 -1.16 -10.80
CA LEU A 294 -17.70 -0.05 -11.63
C LEU A 294 -16.20 0.24 -11.49
N LEU A 295 -15.58 -0.15 -10.38
CA LEU A 295 -14.12 -0.09 -10.20
C LEU A 295 -13.37 -1.28 -10.84
N LEU A 296 -14.06 -2.37 -11.23
CA LEU A 296 -13.41 -3.52 -11.88
C LEU A 296 -12.68 -3.16 -13.18
N PRO A 297 -13.26 -2.38 -14.12
CA PRO A 297 -12.56 -1.97 -15.34
C PRO A 297 -11.23 -1.27 -15.04
N MET A 298 -11.18 -0.44 -13.99
CA MET A 298 -9.94 0.20 -13.54
C MET A 298 -8.92 -0.83 -13.07
N THR A 299 -9.31 -1.77 -12.22
CA THR A 299 -8.39 -2.79 -11.67
C THR A 299 -7.91 -3.76 -12.75
N LEU A 300 -8.77 -4.12 -13.70
CA LEU A 300 -8.39 -4.90 -14.87
C LEU A 300 -7.41 -4.14 -15.77
N ALA A 301 -7.59 -2.83 -15.95
CA ALA A 301 -6.67 -1.99 -16.70
C ALA A 301 -5.29 -1.88 -16.00
N VAL A 302 -5.24 -1.81 -14.66
CA VAL A 302 -3.99 -1.91 -13.89
C VAL A 302 -3.26 -3.21 -14.20
N ALA A 303 -3.94 -4.35 -14.11
CA ALA A 303 -3.34 -5.65 -14.33
C ALA A 303 -2.88 -5.84 -15.79
N ALA A 304 -3.72 -5.47 -16.75
CA ALA A 304 -3.41 -5.60 -18.18
C ALA A 304 -2.22 -4.72 -18.58
N SER A 305 -2.22 -3.44 -18.20
CA SER A 305 -1.15 -2.51 -18.55
C SER A 305 0.17 -2.89 -17.89
N SER A 306 0.17 -3.34 -16.63
CA SER A 306 1.35 -3.84 -15.93
C SER A 306 1.93 -5.08 -16.63
N MET A 307 1.08 -6.02 -17.05
CA MET A 307 1.49 -7.23 -17.79
C MET A 307 2.06 -6.86 -19.16
N VAL A 308 1.42 -5.96 -19.90
CA VAL A 308 1.89 -5.49 -21.23
C VAL A 308 3.24 -4.78 -21.07
N ALA A 309 3.36 -3.88 -20.11
CA ALA A 309 4.63 -3.18 -19.85
C ALA A 309 5.74 -4.18 -19.50
N GLY A 310 5.48 -5.12 -18.60
CA GLY A 310 6.45 -6.17 -18.24
C GLY A 310 6.91 -7.00 -19.43
N ARG A 311 6.00 -7.41 -20.33
CA ARG A 311 6.34 -8.19 -21.54
C ARG A 311 7.17 -7.36 -22.53
N ILE A 312 6.80 -6.11 -22.77
CA ILE A 312 7.53 -5.24 -23.70
C ILE A 312 8.94 -4.99 -23.15
N ILE A 313 9.06 -4.64 -21.88
CA ILE A 313 10.36 -4.37 -21.23
C ILE A 313 11.23 -5.63 -21.24
N ALA A 314 10.67 -6.81 -20.92
CA ALA A 314 11.42 -8.06 -20.95
C ALA A 314 11.96 -8.40 -22.34
N ARG A 315 11.27 -8.02 -23.43
CA ARG A 315 11.70 -8.26 -24.80
C ARG A 315 12.68 -7.21 -25.33
N THR A 316 12.42 -5.93 -25.00
CA THR A 316 13.15 -4.79 -25.60
C THR A 316 14.24 -4.23 -24.70
N GLY A 317 14.17 -4.46 -23.39
CA GLY A 317 15.02 -3.81 -22.41
C GLY A 317 14.69 -2.31 -22.20
N ALA A 318 13.82 -1.74 -23.02
CA ALA A 318 13.43 -0.33 -22.95
C ALA A 318 12.34 -0.15 -21.87
N TYR A 319 12.64 0.56 -20.80
CA TYR A 319 11.71 0.73 -19.67
C TYR A 319 11.16 2.16 -19.55
N ARG A 320 11.88 3.16 -20.04
CA ARG A 320 11.63 4.59 -19.81
C ARG A 320 10.27 5.07 -20.32
N TRP A 321 9.76 4.47 -21.39
CA TRP A 321 8.48 4.82 -21.98
C TRP A 321 7.29 4.58 -21.01
N ALA A 322 7.37 3.53 -20.19
CA ALA A 322 6.26 3.14 -19.32
C ALA A 322 5.96 4.17 -18.22
N PRO A 323 6.93 4.66 -17.39
CA PRO A 323 6.65 5.71 -16.41
C PRO A 323 6.27 7.05 -17.06
N ILE A 324 6.79 7.38 -18.27
CA ILE A 324 6.38 8.59 -19.01
C ILE A 324 4.90 8.49 -19.40
N LEU A 325 4.48 7.41 -20.06
CA LEU A 325 3.08 7.20 -20.42
C LEU A 325 2.18 7.12 -19.20
N SER A 326 2.63 6.47 -18.11
CA SER A 326 1.92 6.43 -16.85
C SER A 326 1.56 7.82 -16.34
N MET A 327 2.55 8.70 -16.22
CA MET A 327 2.32 10.04 -15.70
C MET A 327 1.50 10.90 -16.66
N THR A 328 1.68 10.74 -17.98
CA THR A 328 0.90 11.46 -19.00
C THR A 328 -0.57 11.04 -18.97
N PHE A 329 -0.85 9.72 -18.94
CA PHE A 329 -2.23 9.24 -18.84
C PHE A 329 -2.85 9.58 -17.49
N GLY A 330 -2.04 9.57 -16.40
CA GLY A 330 -2.47 10.03 -15.09
C GLY A 330 -2.89 11.49 -15.09
N LEU A 331 -2.10 12.39 -15.72
CA LEU A 331 -2.45 13.82 -15.89
C LEU A 331 -3.74 13.99 -16.68
N ALA A 332 -3.89 13.31 -17.82
CA ALA A 332 -5.08 13.39 -18.64
C ALA A 332 -6.33 12.90 -17.89
N ALA A 333 -6.21 11.76 -17.19
CA ALA A 333 -7.30 11.19 -16.40
C ALA A 333 -7.67 12.08 -15.21
N ALA A 334 -6.69 12.59 -14.43
CA ALA A 334 -6.95 13.46 -13.29
C ALA A 334 -7.62 14.78 -13.73
N LEU A 335 -7.17 15.35 -14.85
CA LEU A 335 -7.81 16.54 -15.42
C LEU A 335 -9.25 16.24 -15.87
N ALA A 336 -9.48 15.14 -16.56
CA ALA A 336 -10.82 14.73 -16.97
C ALA A 336 -11.72 14.44 -15.75
N MET A 337 -11.20 13.75 -14.73
CA MET A 337 -11.94 13.47 -13.50
C MET A 337 -12.26 14.73 -12.69
N SER A 338 -11.45 15.78 -12.78
CA SER A 338 -11.74 17.04 -12.09
C SER A 338 -12.96 17.77 -12.60
N THR A 339 -13.45 17.42 -13.81
CA THR A 339 -14.66 17.98 -14.42
C THR A 339 -15.87 17.06 -14.27
N MET A 340 -15.74 15.91 -13.59
CA MET A 340 -16.87 15.00 -13.35
C MET A 340 -17.87 15.62 -12.38
N ASP A 341 -19.14 15.46 -12.72
CA ASP A 341 -20.29 15.82 -11.90
C ASP A 341 -21.38 14.74 -11.94
N GLU A 342 -22.51 15.01 -11.29
CA GLU A 342 -23.66 14.11 -11.23
C GLU A 342 -24.32 13.86 -12.61
N THR A 343 -24.07 14.72 -13.60
CA THR A 343 -24.61 14.62 -14.97
C THR A 343 -23.69 13.86 -15.90
N THR A 344 -22.47 13.54 -15.46
CA THR A 344 -21.45 12.88 -16.28
C THR A 344 -21.91 11.46 -16.66
N PRO A 345 -22.01 11.13 -17.97
CA PRO A 345 -22.46 9.81 -18.41
C PRO A 345 -21.57 8.68 -17.89
N LEU A 346 -22.19 7.62 -17.35
CA LEU A 346 -21.46 6.47 -16.78
C LEU A 346 -20.38 5.87 -17.70
N PRO A 347 -20.59 5.70 -19.02
CA PRO A 347 -19.54 5.21 -19.93
C PRO A 347 -18.29 6.10 -19.94
N LEU A 348 -18.47 7.42 -19.76
CA LEU A 348 -17.37 8.37 -19.71
C LEU A 348 -16.60 8.24 -18.40
N VAL A 349 -17.31 8.11 -17.27
CA VAL A 349 -16.70 7.83 -15.95
C VAL A 349 -15.86 6.55 -16.02
N VAL A 350 -16.41 5.45 -16.56
CA VAL A 350 -15.68 4.18 -16.72
C VAL A 350 -14.46 4.35 -17.62
N THR A 351 -14.54 5.16 -18.68
CA THR A 351 -13.40 5.45 -19.55
C THR A 351 -12.28 6.14 -18.78
N TYR A 352 -12.61 7.13 -17.94
CA TYR A 352 -11.62 7.82 -17.10
C TYR A 352 -10.98 6.87 -16.10
N LEU A 353 -11.77 5.99 -15.47
CA LEU A 353 -11.28 4.95 -14.55
C LEU A 353 -10.31 3.99 -15.25
N VAL A 354 -10.62 3.56 -16.48
CA VAL A 354 -9.75 2.66 -17.27
C VAL A 354 -8.43 3.35 -17.61
N VAL A 355 -8.47 4.60 -18.07
CA VAL A 355 -7.25 5.36 -18.40
C VAL A 355 -6.39 5.57 -17.14
N PHE A 356 -7.01 5.91 -16.02
CA PHE A 356 -6.34 6.07 -14.73
C PHE A 356 -5.73 4.76 -14.22
N GLY A 357 -6.46 3.65 -14.32
CA GLY A 357 -5.99 2.32 -13.99
C GLY A 357 -4.81 1.89 -14.87
N ALA A 358 -4.91 2.13 -16.19
CA ALA A 358 -3.80 1.85 -17.11
C ALA A 358 -2.54 2.65 -16.76
N ALA A 359 -2.70 3.92 -16.39
CA ALA A 359 -1.61 4.76 -15.90
C ALA A 359 -0.94 4.15 -14.66
N ALA A 360 -1.72 3.75 -13.66
CA ALA A 360 -1.21 3.13 -12.45
C ALA A 360 -0.44 1.84 -12.72
N GLY A 361 -0.96 0.96 -13.58
CA GLY A 361 -0.33 -0.33 -13.90
C GLY A 361 0.99 -0.20 -14.65
N LEU A 362 1.13 0.77 -15.55
CA LEU A 362 2.37 1.03 -16.27
C LEU A 362 3.55 1.38 -15.34
N ASN A 363 3.28 1.89 -14.14
CA ASN A 363 4.30 2.38 -13.23
C ASN A 363 4.70 1.36 -12.14
N MET A 364 3.79 0.46 -11.77
CA MET A 364 3.81 -0.30 -10.53
C MET A 364 5.11 -1.10 -10.29
N GLN A 365 5.68 -1.73 -11.30
CA GLN A 365 6.89 -2.54 -11.20
C GLN A 365 8.12 -1.87 -11.84
N VAL A 366 7.90 -0.99 -12.80
CA VAL A 366 8.95 -0.48 -13.67
C VAL A 366 9.95 0.41 -12.92
N LEU A 367 9.47 1.27 -12.02
CA LEU A 367 10.34 2.14 -11.24
C LEU A 367 11.19 1.38 -10.22
N SER A 368 10.66 0.32 -9.62
CA SER A 368 11.44 -0.55 -8.74
C SER A 368 12.54 -1.27 -9.51
N MET A 369 12.26 -1.77 -10.72
CA MET A 369 13.26 -2.37 -11.60
C MET A 369 14.32 -1.36 -12.04
N ALA A 370 13.92 -0.14 -12.38
CA ALA A 370 14.83 0.93 -12.77
C ALA A 370 15.77 1.31 -11.61
N ALA A 371 15.24 1.46 -10.39
CA ALA A 371 16.03 1.80 -9.20
C ALA A 371 17.10 0.74 -8.87
N GLN A 372 16.85 -0.53 -9.21
CA GLN A 372 17.78 -1.64 -8.97
C GLN A 372 18.93 -1.73 -10.00
N GLN A 373 18.87 -0.94 -11.09
CA GLN A 373 19.93 -0.96 -12.11
C GLN A 373 21.23 -0.34 -11.60
N ASN A 374 22.35 -0.98 -11.93
CA ASN A 374 23.70 -0.55 -11.54
C ASN A 374 23.96 -0.48 -10.03
N VAL A 375 23.19 -1.24 -9.25
CA VAL A 375 23.36 -1.37 -7.80
C VAL A 375 24.01 -2.72 -7.49
N ALA A 376 24.87 -2.76 -6.47
CA ALA A 376 25.50 -4.00 -6.03
C ALA A 376 24.42 -5.02 -5.55
N ARG A 377 24.64 -6.31 -5.79
CA ARG A 377 23.69 -7.37 -5.39
C ARG A 377 23.36 -7.35 -3.90
N THR A 378 24.30 -6.92 -3.06
CA THR A 378 24.13 -6.75 -1.61
C THR A 378 23.14 -5.65 -1.26
N ASP A 379 22.94 -4.65 -2.13
CA ASP A 379 22.10 -3.49 -1.87
C ASP A 379 20.68 -3.61 -2.49
N LEU A 380 20.41 -4.65 -3.29
CA LEU A 380 19.12 -4.82 -3.97
C LEU A 380 17.92 -4.83 -3.00
N GLY A 381 18.09 -5.44 -1.84
CA GLY A 381 17.09 -5.46 -0.77
C GLY A 381 16.82 -4.05 -0.24
N ALA A 382 17.88 -3.30 0.08
CA ALA A 382 17.78 -1.93 0.59
C ALA A 382 17.16 -0.99 -0.45
N VAL A 383 17.50 -1.13 -1.73
CA VAL A 383 16.89 -0.39 -2.85
C VAL A 383 15.39 -0.65 -2.92
N SER A 384 14.97 -1.91 -2.92
CA SER A 384 13.56 -2.30 -3.01
C SER A 384 12.77 -1.79 -1.81
N ALA A 385 13.32 -1.94 -0.61
CA ALA A 385 12.73 -1.45 0.63
C ALA A 385 12.56 0.07 0.61
N THR A 386 13.60 0.81 0.20
CA THR A 386 13.56 2.27 0.13
C THR A 386 12.55 2.78 -0.89
N VAL A 387 12.48 2.18 -2.09
CA VAL A 387 11.48 2.52 -3.12
C VAL A 387 10.06 2.25 -2.62
N GLY A 388 9.83 1.09 -2.01
CA GLY A 388 8.54 0.72 -1.43
C GLY A 388 8.13 1.65 -0.28
N PHE A 389 9.05 1.97 0.60
CA PHE A 389 8.86 2.87 1.73
C PHE A 389 8.49 4.30 1.26
N LEU A 390 9.27 4.90 0.36
CA LEU A 390 9.01 6.25 -0.12
C LEU A 390 7.72 6.32 -0.98
N ARG A 391 7.37 5.27 -1.70
CA ARG A 391 6.07 5.14 -2.35
C ARG A 391 4.93 5.12 -1.32
N SER A 392 5.08 4.39 -0.23
CA SER A 392 4.09 4.32 0.85
C SER A 392 3.93 5.67 1.56
N LEU A 393 5.04 6.39 1.79
CA LEU A 393 4.99 7.77 2.28
C LEU A 393 4.25 8.69 1.32
N GLY A 394 4.51 8.56 0.02
CA GLY A 394 3.75 9.27 -1.01
C GLY A 394 2.25 9.00 -0.90
N THR A 395 1.84 7.74 -0.75
CA THR A 395 0.43 7.36 -0.57
C THR A 395 -0.19 7.99 0.67
N THR A 396 0.50 7.95 1.81
CA THR A 396 0.03 8.56 3.06
C THR A 396 -0.09 10.08 2.91
N ALA A 397 0.92 10.74 2.32
CA ALA A 397 0.87 12.17 2.05
C ALA A 397 -0.28 12.53 1.09
N GLY A 398 -0.49 11.74 0.03
CA GLY A 398 -1.62 11.91 -0.90
C GLY A 398 -2.96 11.86 -0.19
N LEU A 399 -3.21 10.82 0.60
CA LEU A 399 -4.45 10.68 1.37
C LEU A 399 -4.67 11.85 2.34
N THR A 400 -3.61 12.32 3.00
CA THR A 400 -3.69 13.48 3.91
C THR A 400 -4.05 14.76 3.16
N VAL A 401 -3.37 15.04 2.05
CA VAL A 401 -3.64 16.22 1.22
C VAL A 401 -5.04 16.16 0.60
N PHE A 402 -5.42 15.00 0.07
CA PHE A 402 -6.77 14.79 -0.49
C PHE A 402 -7.85 14.97 0.58
N GLY A 403 -7.62 14.47 1.80
CA GLY A 403 -8.51 14.67 2.92
C GLY A 403 -8.67 16.15 3.29
N ALA A 404 -7.58 16.88 3.35
CA ALA A 404 -7.60 18.31 3.65
C ALA A 404 -8.32 19.11 2.55
N VAL A 405 -8.04 18.82 1.27
CA VAL A 405 -8.70 19.48 0.13
C VAL A 405 -10.19 19.16 0.13
N PHE A 406 -10.55 17.89 0.31
CA PHE A 406 -11.95 17.47 0.38
C PHE A 406 -12.69 18.18 1.51
N THR A 407 -12.14 18.16 2.74
CA THR A 407 -12.77 18.79 3.92
C THR A 407 -12.96 20.29 3.75
N ASN A 408 -11.99 20.98 3.14
CA ASN A 408 -12.07 22.44 2.93
C ASN A 408 -13.03 22.82 1.81
N ALA A 409 -13.22 21.96 0.81
CA ALA A 409 -14.11 22.20 -0.34
C ALA A 409 -15.53 21.65 -0.11
N PHE A 410 -15.71 20.78 0.89
CA PHE A 410 -17.00 20.15 1.20
C PHE A 410 -17.94 21.18 1.86
N THR A 411 -19.03 21.48 1.20
CA THR A 411 -20.00 22.51 1.63
C THR A 411 -21.26 21.93 2.25
N ASP A 412 -21.77 20.84 1.66
CA ASP A 412 -23.01 20.19 2.09
C ASP A 412 -23.08 18.73 1.59
N ASP A 413 -24.04 17.95 2.08
CA ASP A 413 -24.26 16.55 1.72
C ASP A 413 -25.00 16.35 0.38
N SER A 414 -25.07 17.38 -0.47
CA SER A 414 -25.64 17.25 -1.82
C SER A 414 -24.68 16.59 -2.80
N SER A 415 -25.21 15.98 -3.88
CA SER A 415 -24.40 15.43 -4.97
C SER A 415 -23.45 16.48 -5.57
N ALA A 416 -23.92 17.74 -5.69
CA ALA A 416 -23.13 18.85 -6.18
C ALA A 416 -21.99 19.23 -5.20
N GLY A 417 -22.25 19.24 -3.88
CA GLY A 417 -21.25 19.47 -2.86
C GLY A 417 -20.14 18.42 -2.89
N TYR A 418 -20.50 17.13 -3.02
CA TYR A 418 -19.54 16.03 -3.19
C TYR A 418 -18.76 16.17 -4.50
N SER A 419 -19.40 16.45 -5.62
CA SER A 419 -18.74 16.60 -6.93
C SER A 419 -17.72 17.72 -6.91
N SER A 420 -18.06 18.88 -6.35
CA SER A 420 -17.16 20.03 -6.23
C SER A 420 -15.92 19.71 -5.37
N ALA A 421 -16.14 19.10 -4.19
CA ALA A 421 -15.05 18.71 -3.31
C ALA A 421 -14.10 17.68 -3.95
N LEU A 422 -14.67 16.69 -4.66
CA LEU A 422 -13.90 15.65 -5.37
C LEU A 422 -13.15 16.22 -6.58
N GLY A 423 -13.73 17.18 -7.30
CA GLY A 423 -13.03 17.91 -8.38
C GLY A 423 -11.75 18.57 -7.88
N GLY A 424 -11.78 19.19 -6.69
CA GLY A 424 -10.60 19.73 -6.02
C GLY A 424 -9.55 18.67 -5.68
N VAL A 425 -9.97 17.48 -5.23
CA VAL A 425 -9.07 16.35 -4.97
C VAL A 425 -8.35 15.91 -6.25
N PHE A 426 -9.04 15.79 -7.37
CA PHE A 426 -8.42 15.41 -8.64
C PHE A 426 -7.47 16.48 -9.17
N LEU A 427 -7.79 17.77 -9.01
CA LEU A 427 -6.91 18.87 -9.39
C LEU A 427 -5.59 18.88 -8.61
N VAL A 428 -5.62 18.59 -7.31
CA VAL A 428 -4.41 18.58 -6.47
C VAL A 428 -3.46 17.43 -6.81
N MET A 429 -3.88 16.42 -7.59
CA MET A 429 -3.01 15.37 -8.12
C MET A 429 -2.08 15.88 -9.24
N LEU A 430 -2.49 16.93 -9.97
CA LEU A 430 -1.77 17.41 -11.16
C LEU A 430 -0.31 17.82 -10.86
N PRO A 431 0.01 18.61 -9.81
CA PRO A 431 1.39 18.95 -9.49
C PRO A 431 2.27 17.71 -9.21
N ALA A 432 1.74 16.72 -8.47
CA ALA A 432 2.49 15.50 -8.18
C ALA A 432 2.73 14.67 -9.45
N LEU A 433 1.74 14.57 -10.34
CA LEU A 433 1.89 13.92 -11.65
C LEU A 433 2.88 14.66 -12.55
N ALA A 434 2.90 15.98 -12.54
CA ALA A 434 3.85 16.79 -13.28
C ALA A 434 5.29 16.57 -12.77
N VAL A 435 5.49 16.51 -11.45
CA VAL A 435 6.79 16.16 -10.84
C VAL A 435 7.20 14.73 -11.22
N GLY A 436 6.29 13.75 -11.16
CA GLY A 436 6.53 12.39 -11.58
C GLY A 436 6.87 12.27 -13.06
N LEU A 437 6.20 13.05 -13.93
CA LEU A 437 6.48 13.12 -15.36
C LEU A 437 7.87 13.71 -15.62
N ALA A 438 8.20 14.84 -14.99
CA ALA A 438 9.51 15.44 -15.08
C ALA A 438 10.59 14.45 -14.64
N ALA A 439 10.44 13.80 -13.49
CA ALA A 439 11.38 12.78 -13.03
C ALA A 439 11.54 11.63 -14.06
N SER A 440 10.43 11.18 -14.66
CA SER A 440 10.42 10.11 -15.67
C SER A 440 11.10 10.52 -16.99
N LEU A 441 10.92 11.77 -17.40
CA LEU A 441 11.59 12.34 -18.59
C LEU A 441 13.10 12.46 -18.42
N PHE A 442 13.58 12.67 -17.20
CA PHE A 442 15.01 12.76 -16.91
C PHE A 442 15.67 11.43 -16.53
N LEU A 443 14.92 10.31 -16.50
CA LEU A 443 15.50 8.98 -16.30
C LEU A 443 16.55 8.66 -17.39
N PRO A 444 17.71 8.11 -17.01
CA PRO A 444 18.76 7.72 -17.95
C PRO A 444 18.26 6.71 -18.99
N ARG A 445 18.72 6.81 -20.23
CA ARG A 445 18.43 5.87 -21.33
C ARG A 445 19.37 4.66 -21.23
N VAL A 446 19.12 3.77 -20.28
CA VAL A 446 19.89 2.53 -20.15
C VAL A 446 18.97 1.37 -20.53
N SER A 447 19.41 0.46 -21.39
CA SER A 447 18.69 -0.79 -21.62
C SER A 447 18.88 -1.70 -20.41
N LEU A 448 17.80 -2.28 -19.92
CA LEU A 448 17.86 -3.29 -18.86
C LEU A 448 18.63 -4.50 -19.42
N ARG A 449 19.85 -4.76 -18.89
CA ARG A 449 20.66 -5.87 -19.35
C ARG A 449 19.93 -7.19 -19.05
N ARG A 450 19.85 -8.08 -20.04
CA ARG A 450 19.57 -9.51 -19.80
C ARG A 450 20.69 -10.03 -18.89
N ASN A 451 20.37 -10.41 -17.67
CA ASN A 451 21.27 -11.25 -16.88
C ASN A 451 21.33 -12.62 -17.59
N HIS A 452 22.46 -12.88 -18.22
CA HIS A 452 22.84 -14.22 -18.68
C HIS A 452 23.26 -15.06 -17.48
#